data_a3ac0085c278dbdaa1a817297d0ad11b
#
_entry.id   a3ac0085c278dbdaa1a817297d0ad11b
#
_cell.length_a   1.000
_cell.length_b   1.000
_cell.length_c   1.000
_cell.angle_alpha   90.00
_cell.angle_beta   90.00
_cell.angle_gamma   90.00
#
_symmetry.space_group_name_H-M   'P 1'
#
loop_
_entity.id
_entity.type
_entity.pdbx_description
1 polymer ?
#
loop_
_entity_poly.entity_id
_entity_poly.type
_entity_poly.pdbx_seq_one_letter_code
_entity_poly.pdbx_strand_id
1 'polypeptide(L)'
;EYYRAYASAKFWVTNSRLPRELQPKEGQEYIQCWHGTPLKRLGYDLDHYAEKNGSLLEVQENYLEETKRVTHMPSPSEFYSEKIASAFHLKEEGKEQVLLEMGYPRNDDLVKFSDMDCEKARQELRIPKGKKVILYAPTWRENQHLPGEGYQFQLPVDFKRWREKHQQHPARYRRFGACH
;
A
#
# COMPACT_ATOMS: atom_id res chain seq x y z
N GLU A 1 1.91 21.33 -16.42
CA GLU A 1 2.17 21.49 -14.96
C GLU A 1 2.81 20.25 -14.35
N TYR A 2 2.24 19.07 -14.51
CA TYR A 2 2.72 17.78 -14.02
C TYR A 2 4.20 17.50 -14.37
N TYR A 3 4.57 17.49 -15.65
CA TYR A 3 5.95 17.23 -16.08
C TYR A 3 6.94 18.31 -15.63
N ARG A 4 6.48 19.57 -15.48
CA ARG A 4 7.33 20.64 -14.95
C ARG A 4 7.70 20.41 -13.50
N ALA A 5 6.77 19.91 -12.68
CA ALA A 5 7.03 19.56 -11.28
C ALA A 5 8.14 18.50 -11.18
N TYR A 6 8.04 17.41 -11.93
CA TYR A 6 9.09 16.38 -11.97
C TYR A 6 10.41 16.92 -12.51
N ALA A 7 10.38 17.76 -13.53
CA ALA A 7 11.59 18.31 -14.13
C ALA A 7 12.36 19.26 -13.20
N SER A 8 11.70 19.91 -12.24
CA SER A 8 12.28 20.89 -11.32
C SER A 8 12.51 20.39 -9.90
N ALA A 9 11.77 19.37 -9.47
CA ALA A 9 11.89 18.83 -8.11
C ALA A 9 13.20 18.03 -7.94
N LYS A 10 13.94 18.32 -6.89
CA LYS A 10 15.13 17.55 -6.51
C LYS A 10 14.76 16.16 -5.97
N PHE A 11 13.66 16.05 -5.22
CA PHE A 11 13.18 14.82 -4.63
C PHE A 11 11.83 14.44 -5.19
N TRP A 12 11.70 13.20 -5.68
CA TRP A 12 10.45 12.59 -6.08
C TRP A 12 10.07 11.57 -5.04
N VAL A 13 8.96 11.77 -4.35
CA VAL A 13 8.47 10.85 -3.32
C VAL A 13 7.15 10.28 -3.78
N THR A 14 7.10 8.99 -4.04
CA THR A 14 5.90 8.32 -4.55
C THR A 14 5.63 7.01 -3.82
N ASN A 15 4.40 6.54 -3.90
CA ASN A 15 3.98 5.25 -3.37
C ASN A 15 3.44 4.30 -4.45
N SER A 16 3.54 4.71 -5.70
CA SER A 16 3.16 3.93 -6.88
C SER A 16 4.19 4.15 -7.99
N ARG A 17 4.23 3.21 -8.94
CA ARG A 17 5.12 3.35 -10.10
C ARG A 17 4.77 4.55 -10.94
N LEU A 18 5.78 5.23 -11.43
CA LEU A 18 5.64 6.37 -12.33
C LEU A 18 5.59 5.92 -13.80
N PRO A 19 4.99 6.76 -14.68
CA PRO A 19 5.10 6.57 -16.13
C PRO A 19 6.54 6.40 -16.60
N ARG A 20 6.77 5.53 -17.59
CA ARG A 20 8.13 5.18 -18.07
C ARG A 20 8.91 6.37 -18.62
N GLU A 21 8.22 7.36 -19.17
CA GLU A 21 8.80 8.59 -19.72
C GLU A 21 9.38 9.54 -18.66
N LEU A 22 9.02 9.35 -17.39
CA LEU A 22 9.58 10.12 -16.30
C LEU A 22 10.91 9.50 -15.85
N GLN A 23 12.00 10.13 -16.26
CA GLN A 23 13.36 9.70 -15.92
C GLN A 23 14.00 10.76 -15.02
N PRO A 24 14.52 10.40 -13.82
CA PRO A 24 15.27 11.32 -12.98
C PRO A 24 16.54 11.77 -13.69
N LYS A 25 16.85 13.06 -13.56
CA LYS A 25 18.11 13.63 -14.05
C LYS A 25 19.20 13.48 -12.99
N GLU A 26 20.43 13.73 -13.40
CA GLU A 26 21.54 13.84 -12.46
C GLU A 26 21.22 14.85 -11.34
N GLY A 27 21.46 14.44 -10.10
CA GLY A 27 21.15 15.24 -8.89
C GLY A 27 19.68 15.20 -8.44
N GLN A 28 18.81 14.45 -9.11
CA GLN A 28 17.45 14.18 -8.63
C GLN A 28 17.42 12.82 -7.91
N GLU A 29 16.64 12.75 -6.84
CA GLU A 29 16.45 11.53 -6.05
C GLU A 29 15.03 11.02 -6.20
N TYR A 30 14.89 9.74 -6.54
CA TYR A 30 13.60 9.09 -6.65
C TYR A 30 13.37 8.11 -5.50
N ILE A 31 12.52 8.49 -4.55
CA ILE A 31 12.18 7.75 -3.35
C ILE A 31 10.86 7.02 -3.59
N GLN A 32 10.93 5.70 -3.74
CA GLN A 32 9.76 4.84 -3.91
C GLN A 32 9.34 4.23 -2.57
N CYS A 33 8.28 4.76 -1.97
CA CYS A 33 7.79 4.30 -0.67
C CYS A 33 6.93 3.03 -0.76
N TRP A 34 6.55 2.63 -1.98
CA TRP A 34 5.55 1.60 -2.20
C TRP A 34 4.27 1.83 -1.37
N HIS A 35 3.35 0.88 -1.32
CA HIS A 35 2.05 1.09 -0.68
C HIS A 35 1.67 0.01 0.33
N GLY A 36 2.59 -0.87 0.67
CA GLY A 36 2.39 -1.90 1.70
C GLY A 36 3.43 -3.01 1.63
N THR A 37 3.51 -3.78 2.70
CA THR A 37 4.32 -4.99 2.73
C THR A 37 3.73 -6.02 1.78
N PRO A 38 4.50 -6.60 0.84
CA PRO A 38 4.00 -7.56 -0.11
C PRO A 38 3.61 -8.86 0.60
N LEU A 39 2.32 -9.16 0.60
CA LEU A 39 1.75 -10.43 1.06
C LEU A 39 1.39 -11.37 -0.09
N LYS A 40 1.40 -10.84 -1.30
CA LYS A 40 1.23 -11.58 -2.56
C LYS A 40 2.52 -11.46 -3.37
N ARG A 41 2.75 -12.41 -4.27
CA ARG A 41 3.86 -12.32 -5.24
C ARG A 41 3.68 -11.11 -6.15
N LEU A 42 4.78 -10.45 -6.48
CA LEU A 42 4.82 -9.24 -7.29
C LEU A 42 5.93 -9.36 -8.35
N GLY A 43 5.80 -8.60 -9.43
CA GLY A 43 6.87 -8.42 -10.41
C GLY A 43 7.51 -9.72 -10.89
N TYR A 44 8.79 -9.89 -10.61
CA TYR A 44 9.56 -11.08 -11.01
C TYR A 44 9.20 -12.35 -10.22
N ASP A 45 8.53 -12.24 -9.07
CA ASP A 45 8.08 -13.40 -8.28
C ASP A 45 6.75 -13.99 -8.78
N LEU A 46 6.13 -13.41 -9.80
CA LEU A 46 4.91 -13.92 -10.39
C LEU A 46 5.18 -15.15 -11.25
N ASP A 47 4.47 -16.24 -11.01
CA ASP A 47 4.52 -17.46 -11.84
C ASP A 47 3.64 -17.33 -13.08
N HIS A 48 2.56 -16.57 -12.99
CA HIS A 48 1.59 -16.34 -14.05
C HIS A 48 0.88 -15.00 -13.86
N TYR A 49 0.35 -14.46 -14.94
CA TYR A 49 -0.44 -13.24 -14.92
C TYR A 49 -1.69 -13.44 -15.78
N ALA A 50 -2.83 -12.93 -15.32
CA ALA A 50 -4.09 -13.07 -16.05
C ALA A 50 -4.00 -12.29 -17.37
N GLU A 51 -4.12 -12.96 -18.52
CA GLU A 51 -3.98 -12.40 -19.87
C GLU A 51 -4.82 -11.13 -20.12
N LYS A 52 -5.94 -10.98 -19.38
CA LYS A 52 -6.81 -9.79 -19.47
C LYS A 52 -6.13 -8.48 -19.07
N ASN A 53 -5.00 -8.53 -18.35
CA ASN A 53 -4.32 -7.36 -17.80
C ASN A 53 -2.94 -7.12 -18.41
N GLY A 54 -2.58 -7.78 -19.51
CA GLY A 54 -1.27 -7.72 -20.15
C GLY A 54 -0.50 -9.03 -20.05
N SER A 55 0.75 -9.04 -20.48
CA SER A 55 1.63 -10.20 -20.39
C SER A 55 2.48 -10.18 -19.11
N LEU A 56 2.92 -11.35 -18.66
CA LEU A 56 3.87 -11.45 -17.56
C LEU A 56 5.17 -10.68 -17.85
N LEU A 57 5.65 -10.76 -19.08
CA LEU A 57 6.85 -10.02 -19.53
C LEU A 57 6.67 -8.51 -19.38
N GLU A 58 5.52 -7.98 -19.79
CA GLU A 58 5.22 -6.55 -19.65
C GLU A 58 5.20 -6.10 -18.20
N VAL A 59 4.66 -6.93 -17.29
CA VAL A 59 4.71 -6.66 -15.85
C VAL A 59 6.15 -6.63 -15.35
N GLN A 60 6.96 -7.62 -15.71
CA GLN A 60 8.37 -7.71 -15.31
C GLN A 60 9.17 -6.53 -15.85
N GLU A 61 8.99 -6.16 -17.11
CA GLU A 61 9.61 -4.97 -17.70
C GLU A 61 9.26 -3.69 -16.94
N ASN A 62 7.99 -3.53 -16.52
CA ASN A 62 7.56 -2.38 -15.75
C ASN A 62 8.26 -2.30 -14.38
N TYR A 63 8.51 -3.45 -13.73
CA TYR A 63 9.26 -3.50 -12.49
C TYR A 63 10.74 -3.20 -12.72
N LEU A 64 11.34 -3.72 -13.79
CA LEU A 64 12.72 -3.46 -14.14
C LEU A 64 12.97 -1.97 -14.44
N GLU A 65 12.09 -1.33 -15.21
CA GLU A 65 12.18 0.10 -15.50
C GLU A 65 12.06 0.94 -14.23
N GLU A 66 11.25 0.51 -13.27
CA GLU A 66 11.17 1.16 -11.97
C GLU A 66 12.47 0.99 -11.19
N THR A 67 13.02 -0.21 -11.17
CA THR A 67 14.29 -0.54 -10.51
C THR A 67 15.44 0.33 -11.02
N LYS A 68 15.53 0.53 -12.32
CA LYS A 68 16.60 1.35 -12.93
C LYS A 68 16.56 2.80 -12.45
N ARG A 69 15.37 3.35 -12.18
CA ARG A 69 15.16 4.76 -11.84
C ARG A 69 15.25 5.06 -10.35
N VAL A 70 14.82 4.11 -9.52
CA VAL A 70 14.73 4.33 -8.07
C VAL A 70 16.11 4.54 -7.45
N THR A 71 16.20 5.52 -6.54
CA THR A 71 17.43 5.80 -5.77
C THR A 71 17.31 5.35 -4.32
N HIS A 72 16.09 5.35 -3.76
CA HIS A 72 15.83 4.95 -2.38
C HIS A 72 14.47 4.25 -2.24
N MET A 73 14.43 3.20 -1.42
CA MET A 73 13.21 2.49 -1.03
C MET A 73 13.20 2.26 0.49
N PRO A 74 12.42 3.04 1.26
CA PRO A 74 12.24 2.77 2.68
C PRO A 74 11.66 1.38 2.93
N SER A 75 12.32 0.59 3.77
CA SER A 75 11.92 -0.75 4.15
C SER A 75 11.54 -0.81 5.64
N PRO A 76 10.40 -1.40 5.99
CA PRO A 76 9.98 -1.55 7.38
C PRO A 76 10.58 -2.76 8.08
N SER A 77 11.19 -3.70 7.35
CA SER A 77 11.71 -4.96 7.90
C SER A 77 12.53 -5.74 6.88
N GLU A 78 13.37 -6.64 7.38
CA GLU A 78 14.13 -7.60 6.58
C GLU A 78 13.23 -8.40 5.61
N PHE A 79 12.09 -8.90 6.10
CA PHE A 79 11.10 -9.59 5.25
C PHE A 79 10.66 -8.74 4.04
N TYR A 80 10.38 -7.46 4.26
CA TYR A 80 10.03 -6.55 3.17
C TYR A 80 11.20 -6.38 2.20
N SER A 81 12.41 -6.16 2.74
CA SER A 81 13.63 -6.00 1.93
C SER A 81 13.86 -7.20 1.03
N GLU A 82 13.79 -8.42 1.57
CA GLU A 82 13.92 -9.65 0.79
C GLU A 82 12.89 -9.74 -0.35
N LYS A 83 11.60 -9.50 -0.02
CA LYS A 83 10.53 -9.67 -1.00
C LYS A 83 10.54 -8.59 -2.08
N ILE A 84 10.87 -7.35 -1.71
CA ILE A 84 11.02 -6.27 -2.69
C ILE A 84 12.29 -6.47 -3.54
N ALA A 85 13.41 -6.88 -2.93
CA ALA A 85 14.63 -7.16 -3.70
C ALA A 85 14.38 -8.20 -4.80
N SER A 86 13.67 -9.28 -4.48
CA SER A 86 13.30 -10.33 -5.44
C SER A 86 12.32 -9.81 -6.48
N ALA A 87 11.19 -9.23 -6.06
CA ALA A 87 10.12 -8.77 -6.95
C ALA A 87 10.57 -7.68 -7.94
N PHE A 88 11.47 -6.80 -7.52
CA PHE A 88 12.03 -5.72 -8.32
C PHE A 88 13.35 -6.07 -8.99
N HIS A 89 13.85 -7.30 -8.84
CA HIS A 89 15.10 -7.76 -9.45
C HIS A 89 16.32 -6.90 -9.06
N LEU A 90 16.31 -6.40 -7.82
CA LEU A 90 17.32 -5.43 -7.35
C LEU A 90 18.73 -6.01 -7.32
N LYS A 91 18.86 -7.28 -6.96
CA LYS A 91 20.14 -7.96 -6.85
C LYS A 91 20.79 -8.10 -8.22
N GLU A 92 20.05 -8.54 -9.21
CA GLU A 92 20.50 -8.75 -10.58
C GLU A 92 20.88 -7.44 -11.25
N GLU A 93 20.23 -6.34 -10.85
CA GLU A 93 20.55 -4.99 -11.31
C GLU A 93 21.63 -4.30 -10.45
N GLY A 94 22.15 -4.97 -9.42
CA GLY A 94 23.18 -4.41 -8.53
C GLY A 94 22.68 -3.21 -7.72
N LYS A 95 21.40 -3.20 -7.37
CA LYS A 95 20.72 -2.07 -6.71
C LYS A 95 20.18 -2.37 -5.30
N GLU A 96 20.65 -3.41 -4.64
CA GLU A 96 20.20 -3.76 -3.28
C GLU A 96 20.40 -2.60 -2.28
N GLN A 97 21.41 -1.75 -2.49
CA GLN A 97 21.71 -0.60 -1.64
C GLN A 97 20.62 0.49 -1.63
N VAL A 98 19.64 0.44 -2.53
CA VAL A 98 18.51 1.40 -2.51
C VAL A 98 17.54 1.11 -1.38
N LEU A 99 17.56 -0.12 -0.82
CA LEU A 99 16.73 -0.51 0.32
C LEU A 99 17.28 0.08 1.61
N LEU A 100 16.46 0.87 2.28
CA LEU A 100 16.81 1.52 3.56
C LEU A 100 15.92 0.97 4.66
N GLU A 101 16.46 0.11 5.52
CA GLU A 101 15.73 -0.48 6.64
C GLU A 101 15.57 0.54 7.78
N MET A 102 14.59 1.41 7.65
CA MET A 102 14.34 2.53 8.56
C MET A 102 12.88 2.65 9.02
N GLY A 103 12.05 1.68 8.68
CA GLY A 103 10.61 1.74 8.92
C GLY A 103 9.85 2.43 7.78
N TYR A 104 8.54 2.48 7.94
CA TYR A 104 7.69 3.31 7.07
C TYR A 104 7.53 4.70 7.67
N PRO A 105 7.96 5.77 7.02
CA PRO A 105 7.78 7.15 7.52
C PRO A 105 6.32 7.47 7.85
N ARG A 106 5.37 6.94 7.09
CA ARG A 106 3.93 7.12 7.33
C ARG A 106 3.44 6.54 8.68
N ASN A 107 4.21 5.67 9.31
CA ASN A 107 3.87 5.04 10.58
C ASN A 107 4.46 5.78 11.79
N ASP A 108 5.26 6.80 11.59
CA ASP A 108 5.91 7.54 12.66
C ASP A 108 4.89 8.15 13.63
N ASP A 109 3.78 8.68 13.09
CA ASP A 109 2.70 9.25 13.90
C ASP A 109 2.03 8.21 14.80
N LEU A 110 2.03 6.93 14.42
CA LEU A 110 1.49 5.85 15.25
C LEU A 110 2.33 5.59 16.51
N VAL A 111 3.60 5.96 16.48
CA VAL A 111 4.53 5.82 17.62
C VAL A 111 4.56 7.10 18.45
N LYS A 112 4.36 8.26 17.82
CA LYS A 112 4.49 9.58 18.44
C LYS A 112 3.16 10.15 18.94
N PHE A 113 2.01 9.50 18.67
CA PHE A 113 0.71 10.02 19.07
C PHE A 113 0.54 10.09 20.60
N SER A 114 -0.16 11.12 21.06
CA SER A 114 -0.50 11.35 22.45
C SER A 114 -1.95 10.91 22.77
N ASP A 115 -2.27 10.82 24.07
CA ASP A 115 -3.65 10.61 24.51
C ASP A 115 -4.59 11.69 23.97
N MET A 116 -4.08 12.90 23.81
CA MET A 116 -4.84 14.04 23.27
C MET A 116 -5.19 13.84 21.81
N ASP A 117 -4.25 13.30 21.01
CA ASP A 117 -4.49 12.95 19.60
C ASP A 117 -5.52 11.83 19.49
N CYS A 118 -5.43 10.85 20.38
CA CYS A 118 -6.41 9.76 20.47
C CYS A 118 -7.82 10.27 20.76
N GLU A 119 -7.96 11.18 21.75
CA GLU A 119 -9.26 11.78 22.08
C GLU A 119 -9.81 12.64 20.93
N LYS A 120 -8.95 13.41 20.25
CA LYS A 120 -9.33 14.19 19.07
C LYS A 120 -9.83 13.28 17.95
N ALA A 121 -9.11 12.22 17.61
CA ALA A 121 -9.53 11.25 16.62
C ALA A 121 -10.86 10.57 16.98
N ARG A 122 -11.07 10.23 18.25
CA ARG A 122 -12.34 9.69 18.75
C ARG A 122 -13.50 10.67 18.57
N GLN A 123 -13.28 11.96 18.84
CA GLN A 123 -14.29 13.01 18.67
C GLN A 123 -14.65 13.17 17.18
N GLU A 124 -13.66 13.28 16.30
CA GLU A 124 -13.85 13.39 14.85
C GLU A 124 -14.62 12.19 14.30
N LEU A 125 -14.27 10.99 14.74
CA LEU A 125 -14.96 9.75 14.37
C LEU A 125 -16.27 9.55 15.14
N ARG A 126 -16.62 10.45 16.07
CA ARG A 126 -17.79 10.39 16.94
C ARG A 126 -17.90 9.04 17.68
N ILE A 127 -16.79 8.53 18.19
CA ILE A 127 -16.74 7.31 18.98
C ILE A 127 -17.06 7.64 20.43
N PRO A 128 -18.07 7.01 21.04
CA PRO A 128 -18.43 7.30 22.43
C PRO A 128 -17.27 6.97 23.39
N LYS A 129 -17.12 7.77 24.45
CA LYS A 129 -16.10 7.56 25.47
C LYS A 129 -16.22 6.16 26.09
N GLY A 130 -15.10 5.53 26.38
CA GLY A 130 -15.02 4.20 26.99
C GLY A 130 -15.40 3.02 26.09
N LYS A 131 -15.69 3.24 24.80
CA LYS A 131 -15.98 2.14 23.87
C LYS A 131 -14.69 1.60 23.26
N LYS A 132 -14.61 0.26 23.22
CA LYS A 132 -13.59 -0.45 22.45
C LYS A 132 -13.88 -0.29 20.95
N VAL A 133 -12.83 -0.04 20.17
CA VAL A 133 -12.92 0.11 18.73
C VAL A 133 -12.37 -1.16 18.07
N ILE A 134 -13.13 -1.71 17.13
CA ILE A 134 -12.68 -2.80 16.27
C ILE A 134 -12.79 -2.31 14.83
N LEU A 135 -11.64 -2.24 14.16
CA LEU A 135 -11.56 -1.92 12.73
C LEU A 135 -11.59 -3.22 11.94
N TYR A 136 -12.58 -3.34 11.05
CA TYR A 136 -12.62 -4.39 10.04
C TYR A 136 -12.45 -3.75 8.66
N ALA A 137 -11.27 -3.94 8.07
CA ALA A 137 -10.87 -3.35 6.81
C ALA A 137 -10.35 -4.44 5.84
N PRO A 138 -11.23 -5.31 5.33
CA PRO A 138 -10.83 -6.36 4.40
C PRO A 138 -10.42 -5.78 3.05
N THR A 139 -9.46 -6.44 2.40
CA THR A 139 -9.10 -6.13 1.02
C THR A 139 -10.08 -6.77 0.03
N TRP A 140 -10.12 -6.26 -1.20
CA TRP A 140 -10.84 -6.86 -2.31
C TRP A 140 -10.28 -8.26 -2.65
N ARG A 141 -11.09 -9.10 -3.29
CA ARG A 141 -10.71 -10.44 -3.73
C ARG A 141 -10.97 -10.59 -5.22
N GLU A 142 -10.04 -11.19 -5.93
CA GLU A 142 -10.09 -11.36 -7.39
C GLU A 142 -11.33 -12.14 -7.87
N ASN A 143 -11.78 -13.13 -7.08
CA ASN A 143 -12.96 -13.92 -7.37
C ASN A 143 -14.30 -13.20 -7.12
N GLN A 144 -14.28 -11.96 -6.70
CA GLN A 144 -15.46 -11.12 -6.46
C GLN A 144 -15.66 -10.04 -7.53
N HIS A 145 -14.93 -10.11 -8.63
CA HIS A 145 -15.09 -9.20 -9.76
C HIS A 145 -16.10 -9.79 -10.76
N LEU A 146 -17.18 -9.08 -10.99
CA LEU A 146 -18.16 -9.41 -12.05
C LEU A 146 -17.92 -8.53 -13.27
N PRO A 147 -17.82 -9.11 -14.47
CA PRO A 147 -17.67 -8.36 -15.71
C PRO A 147 -18.83 -7.36 -15.90
N GLY A 148 -18.51 -6.08 -16.07
CA GLY A 148 -19.50 -5.00 -16.24
C GLY A 148 -20.10 -4.41 -14.97
N GLU A 149 -19.98 -5.06 -13.83
CA GLU A 149 -20.52 -4.61 -12.53
C GLU A 149 -19.44 -4.23 -11.51
N GLY A 150 -18.16 -4.51 -11.82
CA GLY A 150 -17.04 -4.26 -10.92
C GLY A 150 -16.94 -5.26 -9.76
N TYR A 151 -16.27 -4.85 -8.67
CA TYR A 151 -16.11 -5.71 -7.50
C TYR A 151 -17.35 -5.73 -6.62
N GLN A 152 -17.95 -6.92 -6.46
CA GLN A 152 -19.03 -7.15 -5.50
C GLN A 152 -18.43 -7.63 -4.17
N PHE A 153 -18.48 -6.78 -3.16
CA PHE A 153 -17.98 -7.13 -1.84
C PHE A 153 -19.07 -7.83 -1.02
N GLN A 154 -18.91 -9.14 -0.84
CA GLN A 154 -19.74 -9.89 0.12
C GLN A 154 -19.02 -9.87 1.49
N LEU A 155 -19.67 -9.28 2.48
CA LEU A 155 -19.18 -9.30 3.86
C LEU A 155 -19.19 -10.75 4.39
N PRO A 156 -18.03 -11.38 4.67
CA PRO A 156 -18.00 -12.74 5.21
C PRO A 156 -18.35 -12.79 6.71
N VAL A 157 -18.76 -11.67 7.28
CA VAL A 157 -19.10 -11.53 8.70
C VAL A 157 -20.61 -11.30 8.85
N ASP A 158 -21.26 -12.21 9.53
CA ASP A 158 -22.65 -12.01 9.99
C ASP A 158 -22.62 -11.13 11.25
N PHE A 159 -22.77 -9.83 11.04
CA PHE A 159 -22.83 -8.85 12.14
C PHE A 159 -24.01 -9.04 13.08
N LYS A 160 -25.11 -9.63 12.62
CA LYS A 160 -26.28 -9.92 13.46
C LYS A 160 -25.90 -11.01 14.48
N ARG A 161 -25.36 -12.11 14.02
CA ARG A 161 -24.87 -13.22 14.85
C ARG A 161 -23.72 -12.78 15.77
N TRP A 162 -22.81 -11.94 15.24
CA TRP A 162 -21.73 -11.40 16.03
C TRP A 162 -22.25 -10.50 17.17
N ARG A 163 -23.23 -9.64 16.89
CA ARG A 163 -23.90 -8.77 17.86
C ARG A 163 -24.61 -9.58 18.94
N GLU A 164 -25.33 -10.65 18.57
CA GLU A 164 -26.01 -11.54 19.51
C GLU A 164 -25.04 -12.22 20.48
N LYS A 165 -23.89 -12.67 19.99
CA LYS A 165 -22.82 -13.27 20.81
C LYS A 165 -22.12 -12.28 21.76
N HIS A 166 -22.14 -10.99 21.43
CA HIS A 166 -21.44 -9.95 22.17
C HIS A 166 -22.41 -8.87 22.72
N GLN A 167 -23.62 -9.28 23.12
CA GLN A 167 -24.69 -8.38 23.62
C GLN A 167 -24.26 -7.52 24.83
N GLN A 168 -23.27 -7.94 25.60
CA GLN A 168 -22.71 -7.16 26.72
C GLN A 168 -21.96 -5.90 26.27
N HIS A 169 -21.67 -5.74 24.98
CA HIS A 169 -20.99 -4.58 24.40
C HIS A 169 -21.75 -4.11 23.15
N PRO A 170 -22.78 -3.24 23.30
CA PRO A 170 -23.51 -2.73 22.15
C PRO A 170 -22.56 -2.00 21.19
N ALA A 171 -22.22 -2.66 20.10
CA ALA A 171 -21.38 -2.09 19.04
C ALA A 171 -22.24 -1.14 18.19
N ARG A 172 -21.74 0.06 17.93
CA ARG A 172 -22.25 0.91 16.87
C ARG A 172 -21.41 0.70 15.64
N TYR A 173 -22.04 0.32 14.54
CA TYR A 173 -21.37 0.17 13.26
C TYR A 173 -21.42 1.48 12.50
N ARG A 174 -20.29 1.89 11.94
CA ARG A 174 -20.24 2.90 10.90
C ARG A 174 -19.66 2.25 9.65
N ARG A 175 -20.36 2.39 8.55
CA ARG A 175 -19.84 2.11 7.23
C ARG A 175 -19.07 3.35 6.80
N PHE A 176 -17.77 3.26 6.65
CA PHE A 176 -17.02 4.25 5.89
C PHE A 176 -17.14 3.82 4.43
N GLY A 177 -17.57 4.73 3.56
CA GLY A 177 -17.65 4.47 2.13
C GLY A 177 -16.26 4.13 1.60
N ALA A 178 -16.20 3.24 0.60
CA ALA A 178 -14.97 3.05 -0.15
C ALA A 178 -14.62 4.37 -0.83
N CYS A 179 -13.41 4.87 -0.60
CA CYS A 179 -12.84 5.89 -1.47
C CYS A 179 -12.60 5.23 -2.83
N HIS A 180 -13.26 5.76 -3.86
CA HIS A 180 -13.01 5.41 -5.25
C HIS A 180 -11.71 6.06 -5.73
#